data_e0ad3b97d9896e1ca61eab34fdb84beb
#
_entry.id   e0ad3b97d9896e1ca61eab34fdb84beb
#
_cell.length_a   1.000
_cell.length_b   1.000
_cell.length_c   1.000
_cell.angle_alpha   90.00
_cell.angle_beta   90.00
_cell.angle_gamma   90.00
#
_symmetry.space_group_name_H-M   'P 1'
#
loop_
_entity.id
_entity.type
_entity.pdbx_description
1 polymer ?
#
loop_
_entity_poly.entity_id
_entity_poly.type
_entity_poly.pdbx_seq_one_letter_code
_entity_poly.pdbx_strand_id
1 'polypeptide(L)'
;MKGYRKYFVNKLLWLLVTTFFAFILNFILPRLMPGDPVAAITARIAQGMSNSTGMKEFYQQYADLFGTNKPILEQFFLYIKNVVHGNFGTSFSQYPRPVLDIIKSSVVWTVCLQFPAIIFGWIIGNTLGALAAYTKKGFDKVLMPISIFVSNIPAFGMAVILLVIFGVNLKWFPTSGGYGFDLIPTFSWRFIWSVIVHYQLPFWSIVFTAIGGQAIGMRSMSIYELNADYVKYSRFMGIKDRKIVGYVFRNAMLPQVTGLALSVGTMVGGALVAEIIFSYPGLGYTLLNGIMGQDYPLISAVTLIITMMVLLANFIIEIVYGLIDPRIKAAQSD
;
A
#
# COMPACT_ATOMS: atom_id res chain seq x y z
N MET A 1 18.45 -27.14 11.43
CA MET A 1 17.82 -27.11 10.10
C MET A 1 16.36 -27.56 10.10
N LYS A 2 15.92 -28.53 10.93
CA LYS A 2 14.51 -28.99 10.96
C LYS A 2 13.50 -27.91 11.40
N GLY A 3 13.80 -27.09 12.40
CA GLY A 3 12.91 -26.02 12.88
C GLY A 3 12.67 -24.91 11.86
N TYR A 4 13.69 -24.51 11.09
CA TYR A 4 13.55 -23.49 10.04
C TYR A 4 12.63 -23.93 8.91
N ARG A 5 12.74 -25.19 8.49
CA ARG A 5 11.87 -25.78 7.46
C ARG A 5 10.41 -25.86 7.95
N LYS A 6 10.17 -26.24 9.21
CA LYS A 6 8.82 -26.29 9.81
C LYS A 6 8.19 -24.90 9.85
N TYR A 7 8.95 -23.88 10.31
CA TYR A 7 8.50 -22.48 10.31
C TYR A 7 8.10 -21.99 8.92
N PHE A 8 8.98 -22.15 7.94
CA PHE A 8 8.74 -21.71 6.57
C PHE A 8 7.51 -22.42 5.94
N VAL A 9 7.41 -23.74 6.11
CA VAL A 9 6.27 -24.52 5.61
C VAL A 9 4.97 -24.05 6.26
N ASN A 10 4.97 -23.80 7.57
CA ASN A 10 3.79 -23.30 8.26
C ASN A 10 3.35 -21.94 7.73
N LYS A 11 4.28 -21.00 7.52
CA LYS A 11 3.97 -19.68 6.94
C LYS A 11 3.47 -19.77 5.50
N LEU A 12 4.03 -20.67 4.72
CA LEU A 12 3.54 -20.93 3.36
C LEU A 12 2.13 -21.51 3.36
N LEU A 13 1.84 -22.45 4.28
CA LEU A 13 0.48 -22.99 4.43
C LEU A 13 -0.52 -21.88 4.81
N TRP A 14 -0.17 -21.02 5.75
CA TRP A 14 -1.03 -19.88 6.10
C TRP A 14 -1.24 -18.93 4.91
N LEU A 15 -0.20 -18.64 4.13
CA LEU A 15 -0.35 -17.85 2.90
C LEU A 15 -1.33 -18.52 1.92
N LEU A 16 -1.23 -19.83 1.71
CA LEU A 16 -2.15 -20.54 0.81
C LEU A 16 -3.59 -20.53 1.32
N VAL A 17 -3.79 -20.74 2.63
CA VAL A 17 -5.12 -20.68 3.25
C VAL A 17 -5.72 -19.28 3.13
N THR A 18 -4.99 -18.24 3.49
CA THR A 18 -5.47 -16.85 3.38
C THR A 18 -5.72 -16.45 1.92
N THR A 19 -4.87 -16.87 0.99
CA THR A 19 -5.07 -16.67 -0.45
C THR A 19 -6.35 -17.36 -0.94
N PHE A 20 -6.62 -18.58 -0.50
CA PHE A 20 -7.85 -19.29 -0.85
C PHE A 20 -9.10 -18.53 -0.37
N PHE A 21 -9.10 -18.05 0.88
CA PHE A 21 -10.19 -17.21 1.41
C PHE A 21 -10.31 -15.88 0.65
N ALA A 22 -9.19 -15.28 0.26
CA ALA A 22 -9.19 -14.07 -0.57
C ALA A 22 -9.87 -14.31 -1.93
N PHE A 23 -9.61 -15.43 -2.58
CA PHE A 23 -10.31 -15.81 -3.81
C PHE A 23 -11.81 -15.98 -3.59
N ILE A 24 -12.23 -16.65 -2.50
CA ILE A 24 -13.65 -16.82 -2.17
C ILE A 24 -14.33 -15.47 -1.98
N LEU A 25 -13.77 -14.61 -1.13
CA LEU A 25 -14.33 -13.30 -0.86
C LEU A 25 -14.43 -12.44 -2.13
N ASN A 26 -13.37 -12.43 -2.93
CA ASN A 26 -13.34 -11.67 -4.17
C ASN A 26 -14.31 -12.20 -5.24
N PHE A 27 -14.56 -13.49 -5.22
CA PHE A 27 -15.58 -14.11 -6.09
C PHE A 27 -17.01 -13.76 -5.64
N ILE A 28 -17.24 -13.67 -4.33
CA ILE A 28 -18.56 -13.41 -3.75
C ILE A 28 -18.91 -11.91 -3.81
N LEU A 29 -17.96 -11.02 -3.51
CA LEU A 29 -18.20 -9.58 -3.37
C LEU A 29 -18.97 -8.96 -4.57
N PRO A 30 -18.57 -9.16 -5.84
CA PRO A 30 -19.31 -8.62 -6.97
C PRO A 30 -20.72 -9.17 -7.11
N ARG A 31 -20.95 -10.40 -6.63
CA ARG A 31 -22.27 -11.06 -6.67
C ARG A 31 -23.25 -10.59 -5.60
N LEU A 32 -22.72 -10.00 -4.51
CA LEU A 32 -23.53 -9.37 -3.46
C LEU A 32 -23.93 -7.93 -3.81
N MET A 33 -23.32 -7.34 -4.83
CA MET A 33 -23.68 -5.97 -5.24
C MET A 33 -25.10 -5.98 -5.84
N PRO A 34 -25.97 -5.02 -5.42
CA PRO A 34 -27.32 -4.94 -5.96
C PRO A 34 -27.30 -4.55 -7.43
N GLY A 35 -28.05 -5.31 -8.25
CA GLY A 35 -28.18 -5.10 -9.69
C GLY A 35 -27.69 -6.31 -10.50
N ASP A 36 -28.19 -6.43 -11.72
CA ASP A 36 -27.64 -7.37 -12.70
C ASP A 36 -26.45 -6.70 -13.39
N PRO A 37 -25.21 -7.19 -13.17
CA PRO A 37 -24.04 -6.63 -13.82
C PRO A 37 -24.16 -6.59 -15.33
N VAL A 38 -24.85 -7.58 -15.88
CA VAL A 38 -25.08 -7.71 -17.32
C VAL A 38 -26.08 -6.66 -17.82
N ALA A 39 -27.16 -6.44 -17.06
CA ALA A 39 -28.14 -5.42 -17.41
C ALA A 39 -27.55 -3.99 -17.32
N ALA A 40 -26.72 -3.70 -16.32
CA ALA A 40 -26.03 -2.43 -16.18
C ALA A 40 -25.07 -2.16 -17.35
N ILE A 41 -24.36 -3.19 -17.83
CA ILE A 41 -23.44 -3.13 -18.97
C ILE A 41 -24.21 -2.92 -20.26
N THR A 42 -25.27 -3.71 -20.50
CA THR A 42 -26.08 -3.60 -21.71
C THR A 42 -26.74 -2.24 -21.83
N ALA A 43 -27.21 -1.66 -20.71
CA ALA A 43 -27.77 -0.32 -20.71
C ALA A 43 -26.75 0.78 -21.06
N ARG A 44 -25.49 0.66 -20.60
CA ARG A 44 -24.40 1.60 -20.94
C ARG A 44 -23.89 1.48 -22.37
N ILE A 45 -23.70 0.24 -22.83
CA ILE A 45 -23.26 -0.02 -24.21
C ILE A 45 -24.34 0.40 -25.21
N ALA A 46 -25.62 0.21 -24.88
CA ALA A 46 -26.74 0.69 -25.68
C ALA A 46 -26.79 2.20 -25.81
N GLN A 47 -26.28 2.97 -24.84
CA GLN A 47 -26.16 4.44 -24.93
C GLN A 47 -25.00 4.90 -25.79
N GLY A 48 -23.95 4.07 -26.01
CA GLY A 48 -22.74 4.43 -26.74
C GLY A 48 -22.55 3.72 -28.08
N MET A 49 -23.25 2.62 -28.35
CA MET A 49 -23.08 1.82 -29.56
C MET A 49 -24.41 1.70 -30.34
N SER A 50 -24.39 2.16 -31.57
CA SER A 50 -25.53 2.01 -32.51
C SER A 50 -25.71 0.58 -33.05
N ASN A 51 -24.87 -0.41 -32.71
CA ASN A 51 -24.86 -1.73 -33.29
C ASN A 51 -25.21 -2.84 -32.30
N SER A 52 -26.36 -3.49 -32.54
CA SER A 52 -26.85 -4.64 -31.77
C SER A 52 -25.92 -5.90 -31.83
N THR A 53 -25.02 -5.97 -32.82
CA THR A 53 -24.11 -7.10 -33.00
C THR A 53 -22.97 -7.06 -31.97
N GLY A 54 -22.33 -5.91 -31.76
CA GLY A 54 -21.26 -5.77 -30.77
C GLY A 54 -21.73 -6.00 -29.33
N MET A 55 -22.99 -5.73 -29.03
CA MET A 55 -23.59 -5.97 -27.73
C MET A 55 -23.77 -7.47 -27.46
N LYS A 56 -24.13 -8.28 -28.47
CA LYS A 56 -24.23 -9.74 -28.33
C LYS A 56 -22.88 -10.40 -28.13
N GLU A 57 -21.86 -9.96 -28.89
CA GLU A 57 -20.50 -10.48 -28.77
C GLU A 57 -19.90 -10.17 -27.39
N PHE A 58 -20.12 -8.95 -26.89
CA PHE A 58 -19.68 -8.57 -25.57
C PHE A 58 -20.37 -9.38 -24.45
N TYR A 59 -21.69 -9.58 -24.56
CA TYR A 59 -22.45 -10.41 -23.64
C TYR A 59 -21.93 -11.85 -23.63
N GLN A 60 -21.65 -12.42 -24.80
CA GLN A 60 -21.10 -13.76 -24.92
C GLN A 60 -19.70 -13.86 -24.29
N GLN A 61 -18.81 -12.93 -24.57
CA GLN A 61 -17.47 -12.87 -23.96
C GLN A 61 -17.55 -12.79 -22.43
N TYR A 62 -18.47 -11.99 -21.90
CA TYR A 62 -18.71 -11.90 -20.46
C TYR A 62 -19.26 -13.23 -19.90
N ALA A 63 -20.27 -13.78 -20.53
CA ALA A 63 -20.89 -15.04 -20.11
C ALA A 63 -19.87 -16.20 -20.12
N ASP A 64 -18.99 -16.25 -21.13
CA ASP A 64 -17.93 -17.25 -21.25
C ASP A 64 -16.83 -17.04 -20.20
N LEU A 65 -16.44 -15.78 -19.95
CA LEU A 65 -15.39 -15.45 -18.98
C LEU A 65 -15.80 -15.79 -17.54
N PHE A 66 -17.03 -15.43 -17.17
CA PHE A 66 -17.55 -15.61 -15.82
C PHE A 66 -18.37 -16.89 -15.66
N GLY A 67 -18.67 -17.57 -16.75
CA GLY A 67 -19.42 -18.81 -16.75
C GLY A 67 -20.86 -18.63 -16.20
N THR A 68 -21.51 -17.51 -16.49
CA THR A 68 -22.80 -17.15 -15.88
C THR A 68 -23.91 -18.20 -16.10
N ASN A 69 -23.77 -19.02 -17.15
CA ASN A 69 -24.68 -20.12 -17.47
C ASN A 69 -24.31 -21.44 -16.76
N LYS A 70 -23.27 -21.46 -15.92
CA LYS A 70 -22.77 -22.66 -15.24
C LYS A 70 -23.15 -22.68 -13.77
N PRO A 71 -23.13 -23.85 -13.10
CA PRO A 71 -23.26 -23.95 -11.64
C PRO A 71 -22.20 -23.11 -10.93
N ILE A 72 -22.54 -22.55 -9.75
CA ILE A 72 -21.70 -21.59 -9.02
C ILE A 72 -20.31 -22.12 -8.70
N LEU A 73 -20.18 -23.43 -8.45
CA LEU A 73 -18.88 -24.08 -8.21
C LEU A 73 -18.00 -24.10 -9.46
N GLU A 74 -18.59 -24.38 -10.63
CA GLU A 74 -17.84 -24.32 -11.89
C GLU A 74 -17.41 -22.89 -12.22
N GLN A 75 -18.25 -21.90 -11.94
CA GLN A 75 -17.90 -20.49 -12.07
C GLN A 75 -16.70 -20.12 -11.20
N PHE A 76 -16.64 -20.62 -9.96
CA PHE A 76 -15.54 -20.36 -9.05
C PHE A 76 -14.22 -20.95 -9.56
N PHE A 77 -14.23 -22.19 -10.02
CA PHE A 77 -13.02 -22.80 -10.59
C PHE A 77 -12.58 -22.14 -11.90
N LEU A 78 -13.53 -21.73 -12.74
CA LEU A 78 -13.24 -20.96 -13.95
C LEU A 78 -12.63 -19.59 -13.61
N TYR A 79 -13.15 -18.91 -12.60
CA TYR A 79 -12.60 -17.66 -12.09
C TYR A 79 -11.14 -17.83 -11.64
N ILE A 80 -10.85 -18.83 -10.79
CA ILE A 80 -9.47 -19.10 -10.35
C ILE A 80 -8.57 -19.39 -11.56
N LYS A 81 -9.02 -20.25 -12.49
CA LYS A 81 -8.27 -20.56 -13.69
C LYS A 81 -7.94 -19.30 -14.51
N ASN A 82 -8.91 -18.45 -14.74
CA ASN A 82 -8.73 -17.21 -15.50
C ASN A 82 -7.76 -16.26 -14.79
N VAL A 83 -7.91 -16.06 -13.48
CA VAL A 83 -7.02 -15.21 -12.67
C VAL A 83 -5.57 -15.69 -12.71
N VAL A 84 -5.34 -16.99 -12.55
CA VAL A 84 -3.99 -17.59 -12.59
C VAL A 84 -3.31 -17.39 -13.95
N HIS A 85 -4.10 -17.33 -15.03
CA HIS A 85 -3.59 -17.05 -16.38
C HIS A 85 -3.54 -15.53 -16.70
N GLY A 86 -3.86 -14.67 -15.71
CA GLY A 86 -3.86 -13.21 -15.91
C GLY A 86 -5.03 -12.70 -16.74
N ASN A 87 -6.05 -13.51 -16.97
CA ASN A 87 -7.24 -13.10 -17.71
C ASN A 87 -8.31 -12.56 -16.74
N PHE A 88 -8.34 -11.24 -16.57
CA PHE A 88 -9.34 -10.54 -15.77
C PHE A 88 -10.51 -9.98 -16.61
N GLY A 89 -10.50 -10.25 -17.91
CA GLY A 89 -11.48 -9.71 -18.85
C GLY A 89 -11.18 -8.29 -19.30
N THR A 90 -12.19 -7.69 -19.89
CA THR A 90 -12.19 -6.32 -20.41
C THR A 90 -12.88 -5.38 -19.45
N SER A 91 -12.35 -4.18 -19.28
CA SER A 91 -12.98 -3.12 -18.49
C SER A 91 -14.28 -2.66 -19.16
N PHE A 92 -15.32 -2.46 -18.35
CA PHE A 92 -16.60 -1.96 -18.86
C PHE A 92 -16.58 -0.46 -19.08
N SER A 93 -15.89 0.26 -18.19
CA SER A 93 -15.80 1.72 -18.25
C SER A 93 -14.80 2.21 -19.29
N GLN A 94 -13.84 1.36 -19.68
CA GLN A 94 -12.78 1.68 -20.65
C GLN A 94 -12.71 0.66 -21.81
N TYR A 95 -13.88 0.14 -22.20
CA TYR A 95 -13.95 -0.83 -23.30
C TYR A 95 -13.30 -0.30 -24.59
N PRO A 96 -12.53 -1.11 -25.34
CA PRO A 96 -12.24 -2.54 -25.18
C PRO A 96 -10.93 -2.86 -24.42
N ARG A 97 -10.50 -2.00 -23.53
CA ARG A 97 -9.21 -2.12 -22.83
C ARG A 97 -9.18 -3.30 -21.86
N PRO A 98 -8.18 -4.23 -21.92
CA PRO A 98 -8.02 -5.31 -20.95
C PRO A 98 -7.79 -4.77 -19.54
N VAL A 99 -8.45 -5.36 -18.55
CA VAL A 99 -8.31 -4.98 -17.13
C VAL A 99 -6.87 -5.13 -16.65
N LEU A 100 -6.16 -6.16 -17.13
CA LEU A 100 -4.75 -6.38 -16.76
C LEU A 100 -3.84 -5.20 -17.13
N ASP A 101 -4.07 -4.55 -18.27
CA ASP A 101 -3.26 -3.42 -18.73
C ASP A 101 -3.51 -2.16 -17.89
N ILE A 102 -4.76 -1.97 -17.43
CA ILE A 102 -5.10 -0.91 -16.51
C ILE A 102 -4.39 -1.13 -15.17
N ILE A 103 -4.45 -2.36 -14.64
CA ILE A 103 -3.82 -2.70 -13.36
C ILE A 103 -2.30 -2.56 -13.44
N LYS A 104 -1.65 -3.07 -14.48
CA LYS A 104 -0.19 -2.95 -14.64
C LYS A 104 0.28 -1.50 -14.55
N SER A 105 -0.43 -0.58 -15.22
CA SER A 105 -0.09 0.83 -15.14
C SER A 105 -0.31 1.39 -13.73
N SER A 106 -1.44 1.08 -13.09
CA SER A 106 -1.80 1.61 -11.78
C SER A 106 -0.92 1.08 -10.64
N VAL A 107 -0.53 -0.21 -10.68
CA VAL A 107 0.39 -0.81 -9.68
C VAL A 107 1.71 -0.06 -9.63
N VAL A 108 2.29 0.29 -10.78
CA VAL A 108 3.56 1.03 -10.83
C VAL A 108 3.43 2.39 -10.12
N TRP A 109 2.36 3.14 -10.38
CA TRP A 109 2.13 4.42 -9.71
C TRP A 109 1.97 4.26 -8.20
N THR A 110 1.18 3.29 -7.75
CA THR A 110 0.99 2.99 -6.33
C THR A 110 2.31 2.65 -5.64
N VAL A 111 3.08 1.71 -6.21
CA VAL A 111 4.35 1.26 -5.60
C VAL A 111 5.39 2.39 -5.60
N CYS A 112 5.52 3.13 -6.70
CA CYS A 112 6.45 4.25 -6.80
C CYS A 112 6.08 5.41 -5.86
N LEU A 113 4.81 5.59 -5.50
CA LEU A 113 4.39 6.58 -4.52
C LEU A 113 4.64 6.10 -3.09
N GLN A 114 4.12 4.94 -2.76
CA GLN A 114 4.01 4.50 -1.37
C GLN A 114 5.32 3.98 -0.80
N PHE A 115 6.04 3.15 -1.56
CA PHE A 115 7.26 2.54 -1.05
C PHE A 115 8.33 3.59 -0.67
N PRO A 116 8.67 4.57 -1.52
CA PRO A 116 9.56 5.64 -1.10
C PRO A 116 9.02 6.48 0.05
N ALA A 117 7.70 6.80 0.07
CA ALA A 117 7.12 7.60 1.13
C ALA A 117 7.23 6.93 2.50
N ILE A 118 6.97 5.63 2.60
CA ILE A 118 7.13 4.86 3.83
C ILE A 118 8.58 4.84 4.29
N ILE A 119 9.51 4.58 3.38
CA ILE A 119 10.96 4.56 3.68
C ILE A 119 11.43 5.93 4.18
N PHE A 120 11.06 7.00 3.49
CA PHE A 120 11.41 8.36 3.89
C PHE A 120 10.82 8.74 5.26
N GLY A 121 9.53 8.48 5.46
CA GLY A 121 8.85 8.71 6.73
C GLY A 121 9.49 7.93 7.87
N TRP A 122 9.87 6.67 7.62
CA TRP A 122 10.57 5.82 8.57
C TRP A 122 11.98 6.36 8.90
N ILE A 123 12.78 6.71 7.90
CA ILE A 123 14.14 7.26 8.12
C ILE A 123 14.07 8.56 8.91
N ILE A 124 13.24 9.51 8.46
CA ILE A 124 13.14 10.83 9.07
C ILE A 124 12.60 10.68 10.49
N GLY A 125 11.50 9.96 10.71
CA GLY A 125 10.88 9.79 12.01
C GLY A 125 11.81 9.13 13.01
N ASN A 126 12.47 8.02 12.65
CA ASN A 126 13.41 7.35 13.55
C ASN A 126 14.64 8.20 13.85
N THR A 127 15.14 8.97 12.88
CA THR A 127 16.26 9.90 13.12
C THR A 127 15.88 10.99 14.10
N LEU A 128 14.72 11.61 13.90
CA LEU A 128 14.21 12.67 14.79
C LEU A 128 13.92 12.13 16.19
N GLY A 129 13.32 10.93 16.30
CA GLY A 129 13.03 10.30 17.59
C GLY A 129 14.29 9.93 18.36
N ALA A 130 15.31 9.37 17.71
CA ALA A 130 16.60 9.09 18.32
C ALA A 130 17.29 10.38 18.80
N LEU A 131 17.28 11.42 17.97
CA LEU A 131 17.86 12.72 18.31
C LEU A 131 17.15 13.37 19.53
N ALA A 132 15.82 13.29 19.60
CA ALA A 132 15.03 13.76 20.72
C ALA A 132 15.39 13.05 22.03
N ALA A 133 15.55 11.72 22.01
CA ALA A 133 15.95 10.93 23.16
C ALA A 133 17.35 11.30 23.67
N TYR A 134 18.28 11.58 22.75
CA TYR A 134 19.67 11.90 23.09
C TYR A 134 19.83 13.33 23.59
N THR A 135 19.20 14.32 22.97
CA THR A 135 19.37 15.74 23.30
C THR A 135 18.64 16.15 24.58
N LYS A 136 17.58 15.45 24.99
CA LYS A 136 16.81 15.57 26.25
C LYS A 136 16.26 16.97 26.62
N LYS A 137 16.68 18.07 25.96
CA LYS A 137 16.32 19.46 26.34
C LYS A 137 15.35 20.08 25.33
N GLY A 138 15.49 21.29 24.91
CA GLY A 138 14.52 22.04 24.12
C GLY A 138 13.93 21.33 22.91
N PHE A 139 14.74 20.54 22.17
CA PHE A 139 14.30 19.83 20.97
C PHE A 139 13.22 18.78 21.26
N ASP A 140 13.42 17.95 22.30
CA ASP A 140 12.44 16.93 22.70
C ASP A 140 11.09 17.56 23.11
N LYS A 141 11.14 18.69 23.83
CA LYS A 141 9.94 19.41 24.29
C LYS A 141 9.09 19.96 23.13
N VAL A 142 9.70 20.24 21.99
CA VAL A 142 9.01 20.74 20.78
C VAL A 142 8.60 19.58 19.87
N LEU A 143 9.53 18.66 19.64
CA LEU A 143 9.29 17.56 18.69
C LEU A 143 8.16 16.63 19.15
N MET A 144 8.09 16.29 20.45
CA MET A 144 7.10 15.32 20.92
C MET A 144 5.65 15.80 20.78
N PRO A 145 5.26 17.00 21.22
CA PRO A 145 3.91 17.51 20.98
C PRO A 145 3.56 17.55 19.49
N ILE A 146 4.48 18.00 18.63
CA ILE A 146 4.27 18.02 17.18
C ILE A 146 4.09 16.61 16.63
N SER A 147 4.95 15.66 17.04
CA SER A 147 4.85 14.27 16.60
C SER A 147 3.54 13.62 17.02
N ILE A 148 3.10 13.86 18.28
CA ILE A 148 1.83 13.37 18.77
C ILE A 148 0.67 14.01 17.99
N PHE A 149 0.70 15.30 17.75
CA PHE A 149 -0.33 15.99 16.98
C PHE A 149 -0.43 15.42 15.57
N VAL A 150 0.71 15.34 14.86
CA VAL A 150 0.76 14.85 13.47
C VAL A 150 0.35 13.38 13.37
N SER A 151 0.78 12.52 14.32
CA SER A 151 0.43 11.09 14.32
C SER A 151 -1.06 10.82 14.57
N ASN A 152 -1.79 11.76 15.14
CA ASN A 152 -3.23 11.64 15.34
C ASN A 152 -4.05 12.21 14.18
N ILE A 153 -3.43 12.87 13.20
CA ILE A 153 -4.13 13.28 11.98
C ILE A 153 -4.30 12.04 11.09
N PRO A 154 -5.54 11.68 10.73
CA PRO A 154 -5.76 10.60 9.77
C PRO A 154 -5.06 10.89 8.43
N ALA A 155 -4.59 9.86 7.73
CA ALA A 155 -3.85 10.03 6.46
C ALA A 155 -4.63 10.88 5.43
N PHE A 156 -5.95 10.66 5.33
CA PHE A 156 -6.79 11.48 4.44
C PHE A 156 -6.86 12.94 4.90
N GLY A 157 -6.91 13.20 6.20
CA GLY A 157 -6.93 14.56 6.75
C GLY A 157 -5.65 15.31 6.41
N MET A 158 -4.48 14.66 6.53
CA MET A 158 -3.20 15.25 6.13
C MET A 158 -3.17 15.55 4.63
N ALA A 159 -3.66 14.63 3.80
CA ALA A 159 -3.75 14.84 2.35
C ALA A 159 -4.61 16.06 2.01
N VAL A 160 -5.79 16.20 2.62
CA VAL A 160 -6.66 17.37 2.41
C VAL A 160 -6.02 18.68 2.92
N ILE A 161 -5.36 18.66 4.08
CA ILE A 161 -4.66 19.84 4.62
C ILE A 161 -3.59 20.30 3.62
N LEU A 162 -2.74 19.40 3.14
CA LEU A 162 -1.70 19.76 2.18
C LEU A 162 -2.27 20.22 0.84
N LEU A 163 -3.34 19.57 0.36
CA LEU A 163 -4.04 19.97 -0.86
C LEU A 163 -4.56 21.40 -0.76
N VAL A 164 -5.25 21.73 0.33
CA VAL A 164 -5.83 23.07 0.53
C VAL A 164 -4.75 24.13 0.67
N ILE A 165 -3.73 23.88 1.49
CA ILE A 165 -2.68 24.88 1.74
C ILE A 165 -1.81 25.08 0.49
N PHE A 166 -1.20 24.00 -0.01
CA PHE A 166 -0.16 24.10 -1.03
C PHE A 166 -0.70 23.99 -2.47
N GLY A 167 -1.83 23.31 -2.66
CA GLY A 167 -2.45 23.17 -3.96
C GLY A 167 -3.40 24.32 -4.30
N VAL A 168 -4.34 24.61 -3.40
CA VAL A 168 -5.42 25.57 -3.66
C VAL A 168 -5.01 27.00 -3.29
N ASN A 169 -4.54 27.24 -2.05
CA ASN A 169 -4.27 28.59 -1.55
C ASN A 169 -2.95 29.14 -2.09
N LEU A 170 -1.85 28.41 -1.90
CA LEU A 170 -0.51 28.84 -2.31
C LEU A 170 -0.23 28.55 -3.79
N LYS A 171 -0.94 27.59 -4.39
CA LYS A 171 -0.77 27.17 -5.80
C LYS A 171 0.67 26.76 -6.14
N TRP A 172 1.39 26.19 -5.16
CA TRP A 172 2.77 25.75 -5.37
C TRP A 172 2.85 24.43 -6.12
N PHE A 173 1.85 23.57 -5.93
CA PHE A 173 1.78 22.24 -6.54
C PHE A 173 0.41 22.01 -7.19
N PRO A 174 0.34 21.14 -8.21
CA PRO A 174 -0.92 20.71 -8.80
C PRO A 174 -1.82 20.02 -7.77
N THR A 175 -3.12 20.18 -7.95
CA THR A 175 -4.13 19.63 -7.04
C THR A 175 -4.52 18.20 -7.38
N SER A 176 -4.23 17.72 -8.60
CA SER A 176 -4.70 16.40 -9.08
C SER A 176 -3.85 15.86 -10.21
N GLY A 177 -3.92 14.53 -10.39
CA GLY A 177 -3.24 13.82 -11.47
C GLY A 177 -1.83 13.34 -11.13
N GLY A 178 -1.25 12.53 -11.99
CA GLY A 178 0.14 12.08 -11.90
C GLY A 178 1.10 12.90 -12.76
N TYR A 179 0.56 13.67 -13.71
CA TYR A 179 1.27 14.57 -14.63
C TYR A 179 0.27 15.51 -15.33
N GLY A 180 0.77 16.52 -16.02
CA GLY A 180 -0.08 17.51 -16.72
C GLY A 180 -0.89 16.89 -17.86
N PHE A 181 -2.14 17.31 -17.98
CA PHE A 181 -3.09 16.78 -18.99
C PHE A 181 -2.66 17.03 -20.44
N ASP A 182 -1.76 18.00 -20.67
CA ASP A 182 -1.19 18.35 -21.97
C ASP A 182 -0.01 17.48 -22.37
N LEU A 183 0.39 16.52 -21.54
CA LEU A 183 1.58 15.70 -21.72
C LEU A 183 1.24 14.26 -22.06
N ILE A 184 2.00 13.70 -22.99
CA ILE A 184 1.98 12.26 -23.29
C ILE A 184 3.15 11.62 -22.55
N PRO A 185 2.96 10.42 -21.93
CA PRO A 185 4.03 9.70 -21.25
C PRO A 185 5.21 9.42 -22.19
N THR A 186 6.31 10.14 -21.97
CA THR A 186 7.55 10.04 -22.74
C THR A 186 8.75 10.29 -21.81
N PHE A 187 9.95 9.83 -22.16
CA PHE A 187 11.17 10.13 -21.40
C PHE A 187 11.70 11.56 -21.71
N SER A 188 10.81 12.54 -21.85
CA SER A 188 11.19 13.95 -21.99
C SER A 188 11.34 14.60 -20.62
N TRP A 189 12.27 15.58 -20.52
CA TRP A 189 12.47 16.34 -19.28
C TRP A 189 11.19 17.04 -18.81
N ARG A 190 10.39 17.54 -19.73
CA ARG A 190 9.11 18.19 -19.42
C ARG A 190 8.12 17.23 -18.76
N PHE A 191 8.04 15.98 -19.24
CA PHE A 191 7.18 14.96 -18.63
C PHE A 191 7.69 14.55 -17.25
N ILE A 192 9.00 14.24 -17.12
CA ILE A 192 9.60 13.83 -15.84
C ILE A 192 9.42 14.93 -14.79
N TRP A 193 9.65 16.18 -15.14
CA TRP A 193 9.44 17.30 -14.23
C TRP A 193 7.99 17.43 -13.79
N SER A 194 7.04 17.28 -14.73
CA SER A 194 5.62 17.26 -14.41
C SER A 194 5.27 16.16 -13.42
N VAL A 195 5.76 14.95 -13.61
CA VAL A 195 5.56 13.82 -12.67
C VAL A 195 6.12 14.18 -11.29
N ILE A 196 7.34 14.72 -11.20
CA ILE A 196 7.96 15.11 -9.93
C ILE A 196 7.10 16.14 -9.18
N VAL A 197 6.55 17.13 -9.88
CA VAL A 197 5.75 18.19 -9.26
C VAL A 197 4.40 17.66 -8.77
N HIS A 198 3.72 16.79 -9.55
CA HIS A 198 2.45 16.16 -9.14
C HIS A 198 2.64 15.13 -8.01
N TYR A 199 3.82 14.55 -7.91
CA TYR A 199 4.18 13.60 -6.88
C TYR A 199 4.29 14.20 -5.47
N GLN A 200 4.59 15.52 -5.36
CA GLN A 200 4.93 16.16 -4.08
C GLN A 200 3.83 16.04 -3.03
N LEU A 201 2.62 16.48 -3.34
CA LEU A 201 1.54 16.50 -2.34
C LEU A 201 1.13 15.10 -1.87
N PRO A 202 0.86 14.11 -2.76
CA PRO A 202 0.58 12.75 -2.33
C PRO A 202 1.71 12.14 -1.49
N PHE A 203 2.95 12.33 -1.92
CA PHE A 203 4.13 11.80 -1.24
C PHE A 203 4.27 12.36 0.19
N TRP A 204 4.28 13.69 0.33
CA TRP A 204 4.45 14.30 1.64
C TRP A 204 3.26 14.06 2.57
N SER A 205 2.05 13.85 2.06
CA SER A 205 0.92 13.48 2.91
C SER A 205 1.13 12.14 3.62
N ILE A 206 1.72 11.17 2.93
CA ILE A 206 2.06 9.86 3.50
C ILE A 206 3.28 10.00 4.44
N VAL A 207 4.32 10.72 4.03
CA VAL A 207 5.55 10.91 4.80
C VAL A 207 5.26 11.58 6.14
N PHE A 208 4.50 12.68 6.17
CA PHE A 208 4.22 13.39 7.42
C PHE A 208 3.43 12.55 8.42
N THR A 209 2.43 11.80 7.96
CA THR A 209 1.68 10.90 8.86
C THR A 209 2.57 9.79 9.44
N ALA A 210 3.52 9.29 8.67
CA ALA A 210 4.46 8.27 9.13
C ALA A 210 5.49 8.81 10.14
N ILE A 211 6.01 10.03 9.93
CA ILE A 211 7.07 10.64 10.77
C ILE A 211 6.65 10.67 12.23
N GLY A 212 5.42 11.11 12.54
CA GLY A 212 4.96 11.29 13.91
C GLY A 212 5.03 10.01 14.73
N GLY A 213 4.43 8.94 14.24
CA GLY A 213 4.41 7.64 14.91
C GLY A 213 5.82 7.03 15.05
N GLN A 214 6.64 7.11 14.00
CA GLN A 214 8.01 6.60 14.01
C GLN A 214 8.90 7.36 14.99
N ALA A 215 8.76 8.70 15.08
CA ALA A 215 9.52 9.51 16.02
C ALA A 215 9.19 9.16 17.49
N ILE A 216 7.92 8.98 17.81
CA ILE A 216 7.47 8.57 19.15
C ILE A 216 8.02 7.19 19.50
N GLY A 217 7.87 6.21 18.60
CA GLY A 217 8.35 4.86 18.79
C GLY A 217 9.87 4.79 19.03
N MET A 218 10.65 5.41 18.14
CA MET A 218 12.10 5.42 18.23
C MET A 218 12.61 6.15 19.48
N ARG A 219 11.98 7.29 19.83
CA ARG A 219 12.32 8.01 21.06
C ARG A 219 12.12 7.12 22.30
N SER A 220 10.99 6.44 22.39
CA SER A 220 10.66 5.58 23.52
C SER A 220 11.67 4.43 23.66
N MET A 221 12.00 3.77 22.54
CA MET A 221 13.00 2.71 22.52
C MET A 221 14.41 3.21 22.84
N SER A 222 14.77 4.39 22.31
CA SER A 222 16.08 5.01 22.61
C SER A 222 16.22 5.39 24.09
N ILE A 223 15.17 5.89 24.72
CA ILE A 223 15.18 6.17 26.18
C ILE A 223 15.32 4.88 26.97
N TYR A 224 14.60 3.81 26.60
CA TYR A 224 14.72 2.51 27.22
C TYR A 224 16.16 1.99 27.15
N GLU A 225 16.77 2.01 25.98
CA GLU A 225 18.15 1.56 25.76
C GLU A 225 19.18 2.44 26.48
N LEU A 226 18.97 3.78 26.55
CA LEU A 226 19.87 4.70 27.29
C LEU A 226 19.95 4.42 28.78
N ASN A 227 18.91 3.80 29.36
CA ASN A 227 18.85 3.42 30.77
C ASN A 227 19.35 1.98 31.04
N ALA A 228 19.70 1.20 30.00
CA ALA A 228 20.17 -0.17 30.11
C ALA A 228 21.55 -0.24 30.78
N ASP A 229 21.83 -1.34 31.48
CA ASP A 229 23.06 -1.52 32.24
C ASP A 229 24.31 -1.51 31.37
N TYR A 230 24.24 -2.04 30.15
CA TYR A 230 25.39 -2.00 29.24
C TYR A 230 25.85 -0.56 28.94
N VAL A 231 24.95 0.41 28.94
CA VAL A 231 25.28 1.83 28.74
C VAL A 231 26.05 2.35 29.94
N LYS A 232 25.59 2.03 31.17
CA LYS A 232 26.28 2.41 32.41
C LYS A 232 27.70 1.80 32.47
N TYR A 233 27.83 0.50 32.21
CA TYR A 233 29.13 -0.17 32.17
C TYR A 233 30.06 0.38 31.07
N SER A 234 29.51 0.68 29.90
CA SER A 234 30.30 1.30 28.82
C SER A 234 30.88 2.65 29.21
N ARG A 235 30.11 3.46 29.96
CA ARG A 235 30.61 4.74 30.50
C ARG A 235 31.69 4.52 31.56
N PHE A 236 31.53 3.56 32.48
CA PHE A 236 32.54 3.24 33.47
C PHE A 236 33.83 2.74 32.82
N MET A 237 33.77 2.05 31.68
CA MET A 237 34.92 1.64 30.90
C MET A 237 35.56 2.77 30.07
N GLY A 238 35.06 4.01 30.16
CA GLY A 238 35.61 5.16 29.44
C GLY A 238 35.32 5.15 27.94
N ILE A 239 34.31 4.39 27.47
CA ILE A 239 33.91 4.38 26.07
C ILE A 239 33.31 5.75 25.72
N LYS A 240 33.78 6.34 24.59
CA LYS A 240 33.31 7.65 24.14
C LYS A 240 31.80 7.66 23.88
N ASP A 241 31.09 8.70 24.35
CA ASP A 241 29.64 8.86 24.21
C ASP A 241 29.14 8.64 22.78
N ARG A 242 29.90 9.08 21.75
CA ARG A 242 29.54 8.84 20.35
C ARG A 242 29.39 7.36 19.99
N LYS A 243 30.24 6.49 20.58
CA LYS A 243 30.12 5.03 20.38
C LYS A 243 28.92 4.47 21.12
N ILE A 244 28.69 4.95 22.37
CA ILE A 244 27.55 4.54 23.19
C ILE A 244 26.23 4.89 22.48
N VAL A 245 26.11 6.09 21.91
CA VAL A 245 24.94 6.51 21.10
C VAL A 245 24.74 5.58 19.91
N GLY A 246 25.82 5.14 19.24
CA GLY A 246 25.74 4.16 18.16
C GLY A 246 25.19 2.81 18.63
N TYR A 247 25.59 2.33 19.80
CA TYR A 247 25.06 1.08 20.38
C TYR A 247 23.58 1.20 20.72
N VAL A 248 23.21 2.30 21.40
CA VAL A 248 21.81 2.60 21.76
C VAL A 248 20.94 2.67 20.49
N PHE A 249 21.38 3.43 19.48
CA PHE A 249 20.65 3.55 18.22
C PHE A 249 20.45 2.20 17.53
N ARG A 250 21.51 1.40 17.46
CA ARG A 250 21.45 0.06 16.85
C ARG A 250 20.46 -0.87 17.54
N ASN A 251 20.45 -0.88 18.87
CA ASN A 251 19.55 -1.74 19.64
C ASN A 251 18.10 -1.22 19.56
N ALA A 252 17.90 0.09 19.72
CA ALA A 252 16.57 0.72 19.60
C ALA A 252 15.95 0.57 18.20
N MET A 253 16.78 0.39 17.16
CA MET A 253 16.35 0.23 15.79
C MET A 253 15.72 -1.15 15.51
N LEU A 254 16.03 -2.19 16.28
CA LEU A 254 15.50 -3.55 16.04
C LEU A 254 13.96 -3.59 15.97
N PRO A 255 13.20 -3.06 16.96
CA PRO A 255 11.74 -3.02 16.84
C PRO A 255 11.25 -2.07 15.74
N GLN A 256 12.01 -1.04 15.39
CA GLN A 256 11.64 -0.11 14.33
C GLN A 256 11.73 -0.73 12.93
N VAL A 257 12.75 -1.57 12.68
CA VAL A 257 12.86 -2.38 11.45
C VAL A 257 11.67 -3.34 11.36
N THR A 258 11.29 -3.92 12.47
CA THR A 258 10.09 -4.74 12.64
C THR A 258 8.84 -3.96 12.22
N GLY A 259 8.66 -2.76 12.76
CA GLY A 259 7.55 -1.87 12.41
C GLY A 259 7.55 -1.44 10.94
N LEU A 260 8.73 -1.18 10.35
CA LEU A 260 8.86 -0.87 8.92
C LEU A 260 8.32 -2.02 8.06
N ALA A 261 8.74 -3.22 8.40
CA ALA A 261 8.30 -4.39 7.68
C ALA A 261 6.76 -4.52 7.71
N LEU A 262 6.12 -4.37 8.88
CA LEU A 262 4.66 -4.33 8.99
C LEU A 262 4.03 -3.18 8.19
N SER A 263 4.64 -2.00 8.21
CA SER A 263 4.16 -0.85 7.45
C SER A 263 4.18 -1.10 5.94
N VAL A 264 5.22 -1.76 5.42
CA VAL A 264 5.30 -2.17 4.01
C VAL A 264 4.21 -3.19 3.68
N GLY A 265 3.92 -4.13 4.59
CA GLY A 265 2.83 -5.11 4.41
C GLY A 265 1.44 -4.48 4.33
N THR A 266 1.20 -3.41 5.08
CA THR A 266 -0.10 -2.71 5.12
C THR A 266 -0.17 -1.51 4.17
N MET A 267 0.92 -1.21 3.46
CA MET A 267 1.07 0.02 2.67
C MET A 267 -0.03 0.21 1.63
N VAL A 268 -0.43 -0.87 0.97
CA VAL A 268 -1.39 -0.77 -0.14
C VAL A 268 -2.78 -0.33 0.34
N GLY A 269 -3.18 -0.71 1.58
CA GLY A 269 -4.48 -0.30 2.14
C GLY A 269 -4.53 1.16 2.62
N GLY A 270 -3.43 1.65 3.18
CA GLY A 270 -3.39 2.97 3.85
C GLY A 270 -3.33 4.17 2.90
N ALA A 271 -2.69 4.05 1.75
CA ALA A 271 -2.48 5.17 0.84
C ALA A 271 -3.49 5.24 -0.32
N LEU A 272 -4.42 4.27 -0.44
CA LEU A 272 -5.51 4.33 -1.43
C LEU A 272 -6.26 5.65 -1.36
N VAL A 273 -6.49 6.16 -0.14
CA VAL A 273 -7.23 7.40 0.07
C VAL A 273 -6.45 8.62 -0.40
N ALA A 274 -5.12 8.65 -0.23
CA ALA A 274 -4.30 9.73 -0.77
C ALA A 274 -4.35 9.74 -2.32
N GLU A 275 -4.28 8.57 -2.96
CA GLU A 275 -4.42 8.45 -4.42
C GLU A 275 -5.79 8.97 -4.91
N ILE A 276 -6.86 8.68 -4.15
CA ILE A 276 -8.21 9.17 -4.46
C ILE A 276 -8.28 10.71 -4.35
N ILE A 277 -7.77 11.28 -3.25
CA ILE A 277 -7.85 12.73 -2.99
C ILE A 277 -7.11 13.53 -4.07
N PHE A 278 -5.94 13.06 -4.47
CA PHE A 278 -5.13 13.72 -5.50
C PHE A 278 -5.44 13.23 -6.93
N SER A 279 -6.45 12.38 -7.12
CA SER A 279 -6.72 11.73 -8.42
C SER A 279 -5.45 11.13 -9.04
N TYR A 280 -4.57 10.60 -8.18
CA TYR A 280 -3.28 10.03 -8.59
C TYR A 280 -3.50 8.68 -9.27
N PRO A 281 -2.89 8.37 -10.41
CA PRO A 281 -3.27 7.22 -11.27
C PRO A 281 -2.87 5.85 -10.71
N GLY A 282 -2.94 5.67 -9.40
CA GLY A 282 -2.68 4.42 -8.69
C GLY A 282 -3.89 3.50 -8.58
N LEU A 283 -3.73 2.38 -7.86
CA LEU A 283 -4.77 1.37 -7.65
C LEU A 283 -6.00 1.92 -6.92
N GLY A 284 -5.81 2.83 -5.94
CA GLY A 284 -6.91 3.44 -5.19
C GLY A 284 -7.82 4.27 -6.07
N TYR A 285 -7.24 5.15 -6.89
CA TYR A 285 -8.01 5.94 -7.83
C TYR A 285 -8.66 5.08 -8.93
N THR A 286 -7.95 4.05 -9.38
CA THR A 286 -8.48 3.08 -10.35
C THR A 286 -9.68 2.31 -9.76
N LEU A 287 -9.59 1.90 -8.48
CA LEU A 287 -10.69 1.25 -7.78
C LEU A 287 -11.91 2.16 -7.66
N LEU A 288 -11.70 3.42 -7.25
CA LEU A 288 -12.78 4.41 -7.18
C LEU A 288 -13.48 4.58 -8.52
N ASN A 289 -12.71 4.77 -9.59
CA ASN A 289 -13.27 4.89 -10.94
C ASN A 289 -14.03 3.65 -11.38
N GLY A 290 -13.53 2.46 -11.03
CA GLY A 290 -14.22 1.20 -11.24
C GLY A 290 -15.58 1.16 -10.52
N ILE A 291 -15.62 1.56 -9.24
CA ILE A 291 -16.84 1.61 -8.43
C ILE A 291 -17.85 2.61 -9.03
N MET A 292 -17.40 3.83 -9.29
CA MET A 292 -18.26 4.86 -9.90
C MET A 292 -18.74 4.47 -11.29
N GLY A 293 -17.90 3.74 -12.01
CA GLY A 293 -18.18 3.19 -13.33
C GLY A 293 -18.96 1.87 -13.30
N GLN A 294 -19.26 1.28 -12.14
CA GLN A 294 -19.86 -0.06 -12.03
C GLN A 294 -19.11 -1.10 -12.88
N ASP A 295 -17.78 -1.00 -12.92
CA ASP A 295 -16.90 -1.85 -13.71
C ASP A 295 -16.51 -3.08 -12.87
N TYR A 296 -17.38 -4.07 -12.83
CA TYR A 296 -17.22 -5.25 -11.99
C TYR A 296 -15.92 -6.04 -12.27
N PRO A 297 -15.48 -6.28 -13.53
CA PRO A 297 -14.20 -6.90 -13.79
C PRO A 297 -13.03 -6.11 -13.20
N LEU A 298 -13.05 -4.79 -13.37
CA LEU A 298 -12.01 -3.90 -12.85
C LEU A 298 -12.00 -3.88 -11.33
N ILE A 299 -13.16 -3.75 -10.67
CA ILE A 299 -13.28 -3.77 -9.21
C ILE A 299 -12.75 -5.08 -8.65
N SER A 300 -13.22 -6.22 -9.18
CA SER A 300 -12.80 -7.55 -8.72
C SER A 300 -11.30 -7.75 -8.89
N ALA A 301 -10.74 -7.38 -10.03
CA ALA A 301 -9.34 -7.55 -10.31
C ALA A 301 -8.46 -6.64 -9.44
N VAL A 302 -8.81 -5.35 -9.28
CA VAL A 302 -8.04 -4.41 -8.46
C VAL A 302 -8.08 -4.83 -6.99
N THR A 303 -9.24 -5.19 -6.44
CA THR A 303 -9.37 -5.66 -5.06
C THR A 303 -8.58 -6.94 -4.81
N LEU A 304 -8.59 -7.89 -5.76
CA LEU A 304 -7.77 -9.09 -5.66
C LEU A 304 -6.27 -8.77 -5.67
N ILE A 305 -5.81 -7.92 -6.59
CA ILE A 305 -4.39 -7.54 -6.68
C ILE A 305 -3.94 -6.83 -5.41
N ILE A 306 -4.74 -5.88 -4.88
CA ILE A 306 -4.45 -5.22 -3.60
C ILE A 306 -4.31 -6.27 -2.49
N THR A 307 -5.26 -7.19 -2.40
CA THR A 307 -5.22 -8.26 -1.38
C THR A 307 -3.99 -9.14 -1.54
N MET A 308 -3.66 -9.56 -2.76
CA MET A 308 -2.46 -10.37 -3.03
C MET A 308 -1.16 -9.62 -2.71
N MET A 309 -1.08 -8.33 -3.03
CA MET A 309 0.08 -7.50 -2.66
C MET A 309 0.28 -7.44 -1.15
N VAL A 310 -0.80 -7.25 -0.37
CA VAL A 310 -0.74 -7.25 1.10
C VAL A 310 -0.33 -8.61 1.65
N LEU A 311 -0.92 -9.71 1.15
CA LEU A 311 -0.58 -11.06 1.59
C LEU A 311 0.88 -11.42 1.29
N LEU A 312 1.35 -11.10 0.08
CA LEU A 312 2.74 -11.34 -0.32
C LEU A 312 3.72 -10.48 0.48
N ALA A 313 3.41 -9.20 0.69
CA ALA A 313 4.23 -8.32 1.51
C ALA A 313 4.35 -8.86 2.94
N ASN A 314 3.23 -9.24 3.58
CA ASN A 314 3.24 -9.82 4.91
C ASN A 314 4.03 -11.14 4.96
N PHE A 315 3.89 -12.00 3.96
CA PHE A 315 4.67 -13.24 3.87
C PHE A 315 6.18 -12.99 3.76
N ILE A 316 6.58 -12.05 2.89
CA ILE A 316 8.00 -11.67 2.75
C ILE A 316 8.55 -11.15 4.08
N ILE A 317 7.78 -10.31 4.78
CA ILE A 317 8.13 -9.76 6.08
C ILE A 317 8.30 -10.85 7.13
N GLU A 318 7.39 -11.82 7.18
CA GLU A 318 7.49 -12.94 8.12
C GLU A 318 8.75 -13.78 7.87
N ILE A 319 9.15 -13.96 6.61
CA ILE A 319 10.42 -14.61 6.26
C ILE A 319 11.60 -13.78 6.75
N VAL A 320 11.60 -12.47 6.49
CA VAL A 320 12.65 -11.55 6.92
C VAL A 320 12.78 -11.56 8.45
N TYR A 321 11.66 -11.56 9.19
CA TYR A 321 11.65 -11.73 10.64
C TYR A 321 12.31 -13.02 11.08
N GLY A 322 11.93 -14.14 10.48
CA GLY A 322 12.53 -15.43 10.77
C GLY A 322 14.04 -15.49 10.50
N LEU A 323 14.56 -14.61 9.64
CA LEU A 323 16.00 -14.48 9.37
C LEU A 323 16.72 -13.57 10.38
N ILE A 324 16.09 -12.45 10.77
CA ILE A 324 16.70 -11.43 11.63
C ILE A 324 16.67 -11.84 13.10
N ASP A 325 15.55 -12.40 13.59
CA ASP A 325 15.40 -12.78 14.99
C ASP A 325 15.35 -14.30 15.19
N PRO A 326 16.45 -14.93 15.65
CA PRO A 326 16.48 -16.36 15.92
C PRO A 326 15.61 -16.80 17.11
N ARG A 327 15.14 -15.87 17.97
CA ARG A 327 14.29 -16.18 19.14
C ARG A 327 12.87 -16.56 18.75
N ILE A 328 12.37 -15.99 17.64
CA ILE A 328 11.06 -16.33 17.09
C ILE A 328 11.00 -17.80 16.66
N LYS A 329 12.15 -18.36 16.24
CA LYS A 329 12.28 -19.76 15.84
C LYS A 329 12.13 -20.72 17.02
N ALA A 330 12.64 -20.35 18.19
CA ALA A 330 12.58 -21.17 19.39
C ALA A 330 11.16 -21.24 19.97
N ALA A 331 10.43 -20.14 19.97
CA ALA A 331 9.06 -20.04 20.49
C ALA A 331 8.00 -20.79 19.65
N GLN A 332 8.30 -21.18 18.42
CA GLN A 332 7.37 -21.91 17.53
C GLN A 332 7.83 -23.37 17.26
N SER A 333 8.91 -23.83 17.89
CA SER A 333 9.39 -25.19 17.77
C SER A 333 8.79 -26.16 18.80
N ASP A 334 8.10 -25.64 19.80
CA ASP A 334 7.28 -26.33 20.76
C ASP A 334 5.81 -26.34 20.31
#